data_3e07176f15ef360f475d0fa1944d1a20
#
_entry.id   3e07176f15ef360f475d0fa1944d1a20
#
_cell.length_a   1.000
_cell.length_b   1.000
_cell.length_c   1.000
_cell.angle_alpha   90.00
_cell.angle_beta   90.00
_cell.angle_gamma   90.00
#
_symmetry.space_group_name_H-M   'P 1'
#
loop_
_entity.id
_entity.type
_entity.pdbx_description
1 polymer ?
#
loop_
_entity_poly.entity_id
_entity_poly.type
_entity_poly.pdbx_seq_one_letter_code
_entity_poly.pdbx_strand_id
1 'polypeptide(L)'
;MKTINYILSVALAAACLSACDTQVQKLQLQQFKSYSLDENDLSAEDQAYYKNLREWKAAPHTISYVYFAAWAPPEGSTSLFIEYKNMKPRFMSLPDSLDIVNLWMGTPMKEEYTDACFYGDVKNAETGEIERGPMHTYDYSPNAYFDLEYCQKLKGTRFVMHADASHYGQEFELDGQYYKVDGSEETVRAYGRLVVDIVNTHGLDGVDFDYEGWGAQQIFWVVDEVGKYFGPKGSNPDKLLIVDYFGGTPDGNIEPYINYLVKQAYSMQGSGVGGPSWCPEEKMVYCEQYEQSSSEGLNYLNGGYPTGQKNDKGETMYTLETYARYASGATDGQGGGFGAYYIDNDYDNGVTALQNKGYADCHYETYGFLRRAIQIINPHK
;
A
#
# COMPACT_ATOMS: atom_id res chain seq x y z
N MET A 1 -9.54 -15.86 66.50
CA MET A 1 -8.51 -15.40 65.56
C MET A 1 -8.39 -16.24 64.28
N LYS A 2 -8.62 -17.55 64.27
CA LYS A 2 -8.53 -18.37 63.02
C LYS A 2 -9.66 -18.13 62.02
N THR A 3 -10.84 -17.76 62.43
CA THR A 3 -12.03 -17.56 61.59
C THR A 3 -11.97 -16.24 60.78
N ILE A 4 -11.35 -15.19 61.32
CA ILE A 4 -11.22 -13.88 60.66
C ILE A 4 -10.22 -13.95 59.50
N ASN A 5 -9.16 -14.71 59.64
CA ASN A 5 -8.17 -14.89 58.58
C ASN A 5 -8.72 -15.66 57.34
N TYR A 6 -9.69 -16.55 57.57
CA TYR A 6 -10.35 -17.28 56.44
C TYR A 6 -11.28 -16.38 55.60
N ILE A 7 -12.00 -15.48 56.29
CA ILE A 7 -12.92 -14.55 55.62
C ILE A 7 -12.12 -13.52 54.82
N LEU A 8 -10.98 -13.03 55.33
CA LEU A 8 -10.13 -12.11 54.57
C LEU A 8 -9.48 -12.78 53.35
N SER A 9 -9.06 -14.04 53.49
CA SER A 9 -8.45 -14.78 52.37
C SER A 9 -9.45 -15.09 51.26
N VAL A 10 -10.71 -15.39 51.59
CA VAL A 10 -11.76 -15.61 50.58
C VAL A 10 -12.19 -14.31 49.93
N ALA A 11 -12.25 -13.18 50.65
CA ALA A 11 -12.56 -11.87 50.10
C ALA A 11 -11.45 -11.37 49.18
N LEU A 12 -10.17 -11.61 49.48
CA LEU A 12 -9.05 -11.26 48.60
C LEU A 12 -9.04 -12.13 47.33
N ALA A 13 -9.33 -13.42 47.43
CA ALA A 13 -9.44 -14.30 46.26
C ALA A 13 -10.62 -13.94 45.34
N ALA A 14 -11.76 -13.53 45.90
CA ALA A 14 -12.92 -13.07 45.14
C ALA A 14 -12.65 -11.72 44.47
N ALA A 15 -11.90 -10.81 45.10
CA ALA A 15 -11.53 -9.53 44.49
C ALA A 15 -10.48 -9.71 43.37
N CYS A 16 -9.58 -10.68 43.45
CA CYS A 16 -8.65 -10.99 42.36
C CYS A 16 -9.35 -11.65 41.18
N LEU A 17 -10.38 -12.48 41.38
CA LEU A 17 -11.14 -13.10 40.30
C LEU A 17 -12.04 -12.10 39.57
N SER A 18 -12.62 -11.12 40.30
CA SER A 18 -13.43 -10.08 39.66
C SER A 18 -12.58 -9.04 38.92
N ALA A 19 -11.33 -8.79 39.34
CA ALA A 19 -10.40 -7.89 38.64
C ALA A 19 -9.85 -8.52 37.32
N CYS A 20 -9.67 -9.86 37.30
CA CYS A 20 -9.31 -10.55 36.07
C CYS A 20 -10.44 -10.61 35.06
N ASP A 21 -11.70 -10.79 35.54
CA ASP A 21 -12.85 -10.93 34.65
C ASP A 21 -13.20 -9.63 33.91
N THR A 22 -13.04 -8.48 34.56
CA THR A 22 -13.30 -7.17 33.94
C THR A 22 -12.22 -6.76 32.92
N GLN A 23 -10.98 -7.20 33.07
CA GLN A 23 -9.93 -6.95 32.09
C GLN A 23 -10.05 -7.89 30.88
N VAL A 24 -10.41 -9.15 31.10
CA VAL A 24 -10.64 -10.11 30.01
C VAL A 24 -11.86 -9.71 29.18
N GLN A 25 -12.93 -9.23 29.81
CA GLN A 25 -14.11 -8.73 29.09
C GLN A 25 -13.81 -7.44 28.30
N LYS A 26 -12.99 -6.52 28.83
CA LYS A 26 -12.57 -5.34 28.07
C LYS A 26 -11.68 -5.71 26.87
N LEU A 27 -10.77 -6.63 27.01
CA LEU A 27 -9.95 -7.13 25.91
C LEU A 27 -10.79 -7.88 24.87
N GLN A 28 -11.76 -8.70 25.28
CA GLN A 28 -12.68 -9.38 24.38
C GLN A 28 -13.58 -8.39 23.63
N LEU A 29 -14.12 -7.37 24.30
CA LEU A 29 -14.95 -6.35 23.65
C LEU A 29 -14.16 -5.47 22.66
N GLN A 30 -12.87 -5.25 22.88
CA GLN A 30 -12.00 -4.57 21.90
C GLN A 30 -11.60 -5.47 20.70
N GLN A 31 -11.54 -6.80 20.92
CA GLN A 31 -11.27 -7.76 19.84
C GLN A 31 -12.50 -8.05 18.95
N PHE A 32 -13.69 -7.77 19.41
CA PHE A 32 -14.96 -8.00 18.70
C PHE A 32 -15.63 -6.71 18.20
N LYS A 33 -14.88 -5.70 17.81
CA LYS A 33 -15.45 -4.68 16.95
C LYS A 33 -15.77 -5.38 15.63
N SER A 34 -17.02 -5.78 15.42
CA SER A 34 -17.45 -6.31 14.14
C SER A 34 -17.36 -5.17 13.13
N TYR A 35 -16.36 -5.23 12.27
CA TYR A 35 -16.29 -4.33 11.16
C TYR A 35 -17.37 -4.70 10.16
N SER A 36 -18.16 -3.74 9.72
CA SER A 36 -19.19 -3.93 8.71
C SER A 36 -18.85 -3.14 7.45
N LEU A 37 -19.17 -3.71 6.31
CA LEU A 37 -19.14 -3.02 5.02
C LEU A 37 -20.42 -2.21 4.77
N ASP A 38 -21.45 -2.37 5.61
CA ASP A 38 -22.69 -1.59 5.55
C ASP A 38 -22.54 -0.34 6.42
N GLU A 39 -22.60 0.83 5.81
CA GLU A 39 -22.54 2.11 6.52
C GLU A 39 -23.67 2.26 7.54
N ASN A 40 -24.82 1.60 7.34
CA ASN A 40 -25.93 1.66 8.28
C ASN A 40 -25.64 0.99 9.64
N ASP A 41 -24.64 0.11 9.69
CA ASP A 41 -24.18 -0.51 10.93
C ASP A 41 -23.25 0.40 11.75
N LEU A 42 -22.81 1.51 11.17
CA LEU A 42 -21.93 2.47 11.81
C LEU A 42 -22.71 3.46 12.67
N SER A 43 -22.03 4.04 13.67
CA SER A 43 -22.58 5.17 14.39
C SER A 43 -22.78 6.39 13.46
N ALA A 44 -23.69 7.28 13.80
CA ALA A 44 -23.90 8.50 13.00
C ALA A 44 -22.64 9.38 12.92
N GLU A 45 -21.78 9.33 13.96
CA GLU A 45 -20.50 10.02 13.99
C GLU A 45 -19.51 9.38 13.00
N ASP A 46 -19.37 8.05 13.00
CA ASP A 46 -18.51 7.33 12.07
C ASP A 46 -18.99 7.50 10.62
N GLN A 47 -20.30 7.46 10.36
CA GLN A 47 -20.86 7.71 9.03
C GLN A 47 -20.47 9.12 8.53
N ALA A 48 -20.63 10.14 9.37
CA ALA A 48 -20.25 11.51 9.03
C ALA A 48 -18.72 11.63 8.80
N TYR A 49 -17.92 10.98 9.64
CA TYR A 49 -16.46 10.95 9.49
C TYR A 49 -16.04 10.35 8.14
N TYR A 50 -16.49 9.14 7.83
CA TYR A 50 -16.09 8.48 6.58
C TYR A 50 -16.64 9.20 5.34
N LYS A 51 -17.83 9.76 5.42
CA LYS A 51 -18.37 10.59 4.34
C LYS A 51 -17.46 11.79 4.06
N ASN A 52 -17.11 12.56 5.09
CA ASN A 52 -16.23 13.72 4.96
C ASN A 52 -14.84 13.32 4.43
N LEU A 53 -14.31 12.18 4.88
CA LEU A 53 -13.03 11.66 4.43
C LEU A 53 -13.06 11.34 2.92
N ARG A 54 -14.10 10.66 2.45
CA ARG A 54 -14.26 10.35 1.01
C ARG A 54 -14.47 11.62 0.17
N GLU A 55 -15.25 12.57 0.66
CA GLU A 55 -15.44 13.86 -0.01
C GLU A 55 -14.13 14.63 -0.13
N TRP A 56 -13.30 14.62 0.93
CA TRP A 56 -11.98 15.21 0.91
C TRP A 56 -11.05 14.51 -0.09
N LYS A 57 -11.01 13.17 -0.10
CA LYS A 57 -10.19 12.40 -1.08
C LYS A 57 -10.64 12.57 -2.52
N ALA A 58 -11.92 12.84 -2.76
CA ALA A 58 -12.45 13.12 -4.10
C ALA A 58 -12.10 14.53 -4.61
N ALA A 59 -11.75 15.46 -3.70
CA ALA A 59 -11.33 16.80 -4.06
C ALA A 59 -9.86 16.82 -4.50
N PRO A 60 -9.44 17.73 -5.40
CA PRO A 60 -8.03 17.88 -5.76
C PRO A 60 -7.16 18.17 -4.54
N HIS A 61 -6.15 17.34 -4.32
CA HIS A 61 -5.17 17.49 -3.23
C HIS A 61 -3.88 16.76 -3.61
N THR A 62 -2.80 17.02 -2.85
CA THR A 62 -1.55 16.26 -2.96
C THR A 62 -1.77 14.86 -2.40
N ILE A 63 -1.44 13.82 -3.17
CA ILE A 63 -1.72 12.44 -2.80
C ILE A 63 -0.61 11.79 -1.99
N SER A 64 -0.99 10.80 -1.20
CA SER A 64 -0.12 9.84 -0.53
C SER A 64 -0.22 8.46 -1.19
N TYR A 65 0.93 7.85 -1.48
CA TYR A 65 1.06 6.62 -2.23
C TYR A 65 1.97 5.62 -1.50
N VAL A 66 1.59 4.36 -1.42
CA VAL A 66 2.44 3.36 -0.77
C VAL A 66 2.44 2.03 -1.52
N TYR A 67 3.57 1.34 -1.50
CA TYR A 67 3.69 -0.07 -1.84
C TYR A 67 3.59 -0.87 -0.55
N PHE A 68 2.64 -1.79 -0.50
CA PHE A 68 2.35 -2.58 0.68
C PHE A 68 2.58 -4.06 0.38
N ALA A 69 3.51 -4.68 1.09
CA ALA A 69 3.92 -6.06 0.88
C ALA A 69 3.32 -7.04 1.90
N ALA A 70 3.00 -6.57 3.10
CA ALA A 70 2.64 -7.42 4.23
C ALA A 70 1.14 -7.54 4.48
N TRP A 71 0.33 -7.51 3.42
CA TRP A 71 -1.10 -7.80 3.57
C TRP A 71 -1.36 -9.27 3.97
N ALA A 72 -0.28 -10.02 4.18
CA ALA A 72 -0.32 -11.43 4.56
C ALA A 72 -1.52 -11.74 5.45
N PRO A 73 -2.23 -12.81 5.14
CA PRO A 73 -3.54 -13.05 5.68
C PRO A 73 -3.55 -13.08 7.19
N PRO A 74 -4.55 -12.47 7.82
CA PRO A 74 -4.82 -12.65 9.23
C PRO A 74 -4.95 -14.12 9.64
N GLU A 75 -5.18 -15.01 8.68
CA GLU A 75 -5.31 -16.45 8.80
C GLU A 75 -3.99 -17.18 9.11
N GLY A 76 -2.89 -16.49 9.19
CA GLY A 76 -1.64 -17.08 9.68
C GLY A 76 -0.62 -17.45 8.64
N SER A 77 -0.80 -17.16 7.35
CA SER A 77 0.32 -17.24 6.42
C SER A 77 1.34 -16.15 6.76
N THR A 78 2.58 -16.54 6.81
CA THR A 78 3.69 -15.61 6.99
C THR A 78 3.99 -14.96 5.66
N SER A 79 4.08 -13.64 5.61
CA SER A 79 4.79 -12.99 4.52
C SER A 79 6.16 -13.63 4.40
N LEU A 80 6.58 -13.99 3.20
CA LEU A 80 7.90 -14.58 2.96
C LEU A 80 9.05 -13.65 3.38
N PHE A 81 8.76 -12.36 3.55
CA PHE A 81 9.75 -11.31 3.75
C PHE A 81 9.71 -10.64 5.12
N ILE A 82 8.60 -10.77 5.87
CA ILE A 82 8.43 -10.02 7.12
C ILE A 82 7.86 -10.92 8.22
N GLU A 83 8.68 -11.18 9.25
CA GLU A 83 8.25 -11.83 10.48
C GLU A 83 7.75 -10.79 11.48
N TYR A 84 6.44 -10.65 11.60
CA TYR A 84 5.84 -9.88 12.69
C TYR A 84 5.58 -10.77 13.89
N LYS A 85 6.17 -10.41 15.01
CA LYS A 85 6.12 -11.28 16.20
C LYS A 85 4.77 -11.35 16.89
N ASN A 86 3.92 -10.32 16.80
CA ASN A 86 2.69 -10.24 17.59
C ASN A 86 1.43 -9.73 16.87
N MET A 87 1.54 -8.85 15.89
CA MET A 87 0.42 -8.38 15.06
C MET A 87 0.96 -8.08 13.68
N LYS A 88 0.29 -8.62 12.67
CA LYS A 88 0.64 -8.31 11.28
C LYS A 88 -0.02 -6.99 10.89
N PRO A 89 0.67 -6.10 10.17
CA PRO A 89 0.01 -4.95 9.58
C PRO A 89 -1.11 -5.43 8.66
N ARG A 90 -2.25 -4.78 8.76
CA ARG A 90 -3.44 -5.02 7.94
C ARG A 90 -3.76 -3.77 7.16
N PHE A 91 -4.45 -3.88 6.03
CA PHE A 91 -4.92 -2.70 5.28
C PHE A 91 -5.74 -1.75 6.17
N MET A 92 -6.56 -2.30 7.07
CA MET A 92 -7.36 -1.49 8.00
C MET A 92 -6.52 -0.66 8.97
N SER A 93 -5.26 -1.04 9.23
CA SER A 93 -4.36 -0.30 10.13
C SER A 93 -3.65 0.89 9.44
N LEU A 94 -3.67 0.93 8.12
CA LEU A 94 -3.14 2.06 7.35
C LEU A 94 -3.88 3.36 7.71
N PRO A 95 -3.20 4.51 7.63
CA PRO A 95 -3.82 5.81 7.87
C PRO A 95 -5.09 5.99 7.04
N ASP A 96 -6.17 6.48 7.65
CA ASP A 96 -7.44 6.67 6.94
C ASP A 96 -7.31 7.68 5.79
N SER A 97 -6.43 8.67 5.94
CA SER A 97 -6.12 9.68 4.92
C SER A 97 -5.16 9.21 3.83
N LEU A 98 -4.69 7.95 3.86
CA LEU A 98 -3.89 7.39 2.77
C LEU A 98 -4.73 7.23 1.51
N ASP A 99 -4.21 7.69 0.37
CA ASP A 99 -4.96 7.74 -0.89
C ASP A 99 -4.84 6.46 -1.72
N ILE A 100 -3.61 6.00 -1.98
CA ILE A 100 -3.36 4.90 -2.91
C ILE A 100 -2.45 3.85 -2.27
N VAL A 101 -2.84 2.58 -2.42
CA VAL A 101 -2.05 1.40 -2.04
C VAL A 101 -1.76 0.58 -3.30
N ASN A 102 -0.49 0.40 -3.61
CA ASN A 102 -0.02 -0.56 -4.61
C ASN A 102 0.13 -1.93 -3.95
N LEU A 103 -0.49 -2.94 -4.53
CA LEU A 103 -0.48 -4.33 -4.07
C LEU A 103 0.78 -5.05 -4.58
N TRP A 104 1.95 -4.59 -4.15
CA TRP A 104 3.24 -5.01 -4.69
C TRP A 104 3.52 -6.52 -4.58
N MET A 105 3.02 -7.19 -3.55
CA MET A 105 3.23 -8.64 -3.35
C MET A 105 2.02 -9.50 -3.72
N GLY A 106 1.15 -9.00 -4.61
CA GLY A 106 -0.01 -9.72 -5.09
C GLY A 106 -1.33 -9.16 -4.54
N THR A 107 -2.42 -9.68 -5.05
CA THR A 107 -3.77 -9.20 -4.76
C THR A 107 -4.51 -10.21 -3.91
N PRO A 108 -5.01 -9.86 -2.72
CA PRO A 108 -5.83 -10.77 -1.93
C PRO A 108 -7.13 -11.10 -2.66
N MET A 109 -7.60 -12.32 -2.54
CA MET A 109 -8.78 -12.82 -3.21
C MET A 109 -9.84 -13.25 -2.23
N LYS A 110 -11.10 -12.93 -2.56
CA LYS A 110 -12.28 -13.28 -1.78
C LYS A 110 -12.66 -14.76 -1.91
N GLU A 111 -12.49 -15.30 -3.10
CA GLU A 111 -12.87 -16.65 -3.47
C GLU A 111 -11.64 -17.39 -3.99
N GLU A 112 -11.63 -18.71 -3.84
CA GLU A 112 -10.60 -19.52 -4.44
C GLU A 112 -10.71 -19.37 -5.97
N TYR A 113 -9.67 -18.83 -6.59
CA TYR A 113 -9.68 -18.57 -8.03
C TYR A 113 -9.39 -19.86 -8.77
N THR A 114 -10.33 -20.31 -9.57
CA THR A 114 -10.23 -21.54 -10.33
C THR A 114 -9.72 -21.34 -11.76
N ASP A 115 -9.81 -20.09 -12.27
CA ASP A 115 -9.32 -19.76 -13.60
C ASP A 115 -7.88 -19.25 -13.51
N ALA A 116 -6.97 -19.94 -14.16
CA ALA A 116 -5.57 -19.59 -14.15
C ALA A 116 -5.29 -18.42 -15.11
N CYS A 117 -4.84 -17.30 -14.55
CA CYS A 117 -4.41 -16.16 -15.35
C CYS A 117 -2.97 -16.29 -15.83
N PHE A 118 -2.09 -16.82 -14.98
CA PHE A 118 -0.66 -16.98 -15.27
C PHE A 118 -0.23 -18.46 -15.24
N TYR A 119 0.83 -18.77 -15.98
CA TYR A 119 1.46 -20.09 -16.00
C TYR A 119 2.90 -20.00 -15.49
N GLY A 120 3.29 -20.98 -14.70
CA GLY A 120 4.63 -21.08 -14.15
C GLY A 120 4.94 -22.45 -13.58
N ASP A 121 5.99 -22.53 -12.80
CA ASP A 121 6.40 -23.75 -12.13
C ASP A 121 5.60 -23.93 -10.84
N VAL A 122 4.71 -24.90 -10.83
CA VAL A 122 3.83 -25.23 -9.70
C VAL A 122 4.31 -26.54 -9.06
N LYS A 123 4.45 -26.53 -7.73
CA LYS A 123 4.76 -27.75 -7.00
C LYS A 123 3.49 -28.56 -6.78
N ASN A 124 3.44 -29.76 -7.36
CA ASN A 124 2.38 -30.71 -7.12
C ASN A 124 2.32 -31.08 -5.61
N ALA A 125 1.19 -30.85 -4.97
CA ALA A 125 1.03 -31.07 -3.55
C ALA A 125 1.11 -32.55 -3.13
N GLU A 126 0.78 -33.47 -4.04
CA GLU A 126 0.77 -34.92 -3.77
C GLU A 126 2.13 -35.55 -4.05
N THR A 127 2.76 -35.20 -5.18
CA THR A 127 4.02 -35.84 -5.62
C THR A 127 5.26 -35.03 -5.16
N GLY A 128 5.11 -33.76 -4.88
CA GLY A 128 6.21 -32.84 -4.59
C GLY A 128 7.04 -32.46 -5.81
N GLU A 129 6.67 -32.93 -7.01
CA GLU A 129 7.33 -32.58 -8.26
C GLU A 129 6.95 -31.20 -8.74
N ILE A 130 7.85 -30.55 -9.47
CA ILE A 130 7.60 -29.26 -10.09
C ILE A 130 7.07 -29.52 -11.51
N GLU A 131 5.87 -29.03 -11.76
CA GLU A 131 5.19 -29.16 -13.06
C GLU A 131 4.86 -27.77 -13.60
N ARG A 132 4.88 -27.61 -14.91
CA ARG A 132 4.42 -26.39 -15.56
C ARG A 132 2.90 -26.35 -15.57
N GLY A 133 2.32 -25.36 -14.97
CA GLY A 133 0.87 -25.27 -14.86
C GLY A 133 0.39 -23.87 -14.51
N PRO A 134 -0.92 -23.71 -14.36
CA PRO A 134 -1.51 -22.47 -13.92
C PRO A 134 -1.00 -22.08 -12.53
N MET A 135 -0.48 -20.87 -12.43
CA MET A 135 -0.06 -20.29 -11.15
C MET A 135 -1.21 -19.53 -10.52
N HIS A 136 -1.58 -19.94 -9.31
CA HIS A 136 -2.36 -19.08 -8.43
C HIS A 136 -1.38 -18.04 -7.82
N THR A 137 -1.15 -16.95 -8.54
CA THR A 137 -0.25 -15.89 -8.09
C THR A 137 -0.86 -15.03 -6.98
N TYR A 138 -2.13 -15.32 -6.68
CA TYR A 138 -2.90 -14.53 -5.72
C TYR A 138 -3.33 -15.44 -4.60
N ASP A 139 -2.98 -15.05 -3.39
CA ASP A 139 -3.34 -15.84 -2.24
C ASP A 139 -4.82 -15.67 -1.92
N TYR A 140 -5.52 -16.78 -1.86
CA TYR A 140 -6.86 -16.81 -1.29
C TYR A 140 -6.81 -16.32 0.16
N SER A 141 -7.34 -15.14 0.40
CA SER A 141 -7.38 -14.51 1.70
C SER A 141 -8.64 -13.65 1.85
N PRO A 142 -9.77 -14.26 2.19
CA PRO A 142 -11.04 -13.55 2.33
C PRO A 142 -10.99 -12.44 3.39
N ASN A 143 -10.17 -12.59 4.44
CA ASN A 143 -10.03 -11.55 5.46
C ASN A 143 -9.20 -10.35 4.98
N ALA A 144 -8.12 -10.57 4.23
CA ALA A 144 -7.36 -9.49 3.63
C ALA A 144 -8.19 -8.78 2.55
N TYR A 145 -8.96 -9.53 1.76
CA TYR A 145 -9.88 -8.96 0.80
C TYR A 145 -10.98 -8.12 1.48
N PHE A 146 -11.52 -8.59 2.60
CA PHE A 146 -12.47 -7.82 3.41
C PHE A 146 -11.86 -6.49 3.88
N ASP A 147 -10.61 -6.49 4.35
CA ASP A 147 -9.90 -5.29 4.75
C ASP A 147 -9.76 -4.31 3.58
N LEU A 148 -9.44 -4.82 2.39
CA LEU A 148 -9.35 -4.04 1.15
C LEU A 148 -10.70 -3.39 0.83
N GLU A 149 -11.77 -4.19 0.75
CA GLU A 149 -13.12 -3.65 0.50
C GLU A 149 -13.55 -2.62 1.55
N TYR A 150 -13.22 -2.85 2.83
CA TYR A 150 -13.50 -1.89 3.90
C TYR A 150 -12.80 -0.55 3.65
N CYS A 151 -11.52 -0.60 3.33
CA CYS A 151 -10.75 0.62 3.03
C CYS A 151 -11.27 1.33 1.78
N GLN A 152 -11.63 0.61 0.72
CA GLN A 152 -12.22 1.20 -0.48
C GLN A 152 -13.55 1.89 -0.17
N LYS A 153 -14.48 1.15 0.42
CA LYS A 153 -15.87 1.61 0.61
C LYS A 153 -15.99 2.70 1.67
N LEU A 154 -15.34 2.52 2.81
CA LEU A 154 -15.50 3.45 3.93
C LEU A 154 -14.46 4.56 3.91
N LYS A 155 -13.18 4.22 3.75
CA LYS A 155 -12.10 5.22 3.79
C LYS A 155 -11.88 5.93 2.44
N GLY A 156 -12.36 5.36 1.33
CA GLY A 156 -12.08 5.86 -0.02
C GLY A 156 -10.60 5.69 -0.42
N THR A 157 -9.89 4.76 0.22
CA THR A 157 -8.53 4.40 -0.18
C THR A 157 -8.59 3.57 -1.46
N ARG A 158 -7.75 3.87 -2.43
CA ARG A 158 -7.69 3.16 -3.71
C ARG A 158 -6.63 2.09 -3.68
N PHE A 159 -6.93 0.93 -4.24
CA PHE A 159 -6.01 -0.20 -4.35
C PHE A 159 -5.72 -0.47 -5.82
N VAL A 160 -4.44 -0.40 -6.19
CA VAL A 160 -4.00 -0.66 -7.57
C VAL A 160 -3.21 -1.95 -7.65
N MET A 161 -3.42 -2.68 -8.75
CA MET A 161 -2.62 -3.85 -9.08
C MET A 161 -1.19 -3.42 -9.38
N HIS A 162 -0.21 -4.13 -8.83
CA HIS A 162 1.17 -4.06 -9.30
C HIS A 162 1.34 -4.92 -10.55
N ALA A 163 1.84 -4.36 -11.63
CA ALA A 163 2.03 -5.05 -12.90
C ALA A 163 3.48 -4.93 -13.38
N ASP A 164 4.13 -6.08 -13.55
CA ASP A 164 5.53 -6.14 -13.98
C ASP A 164 5.71 -5.65 -15.42
N ALA A 165 6.50 -4.62 -15.62
CA ALA A 165 7.00 -4.14 -16.90
C ALA A 165 8.55 -4.12 -16.93
N SER A 166 9.18 -4.99 -16.13
CA SER A 166 10.63 -5.11 -15.98
C SER A 166 11.18 -6.34 -16.70
N HIS A 167 10.40 -7.41 -16.78
CA HIS A 167 10.81 -8.69 -17.32
C HIS A 167 9.93 -9.12 -18.51
N TYR A 168 10.47 -10.00 -19.33
CA TYR A 168 9.72 -10.75 -20.35
C TYR A 168 9.60 -12.21 -19.92
N GLY A 169 8.63 -12.90 -20.51
CA GLY A 169 8.46 -14.33 -20.29
C GLY A 169 7.25 -14.69 -19.43
N GLN A 170 6.44 -13.71 -18.99
CA GLN A 170 5.16 -13.98 -18.36
C GLN A 170 4.30 -14.80 -19.32
N GLU A 171 3.76 -15.89 -18.82
CA GLU A 171 2.92 -16.81 -19.59
C GLU A 171 1.51 -16.79 -19.00
N PHE A 172 0.50 -16.69 -19.85
CA PHE A 172 -0.89 -16.60 -19.43
C PHE A 172 -1.85 -17.06 -20.51
N GLU A 173 -3.09 -17.31 -20.11
CA GLU A 173 -4.20 -17.55 -21.03
C GLU A 173 -5.18 -16.37 -20.95
N LEU A 174 -5.65 -15.92 -22.10
CA LEU A 174 -6.66 -14.89 -22.25
C LEU A 174 -7.59 -15.28 -23.39
N ASP A 175 -8.90 -15.29 -23.15
CA ASP A 175 -9.93 -15.65 -24.14
C ASP A 175 -9.70 -17.03 -24.80
N GLY A 176 -9.13 -17.99 -24.06
CA GLY A 176 -8.81 -19.32 -24.55
C GLY A 176 -7.56 -19.38 -25.44
N GLN A 177 -6.78 -18.31 -25.50
CA GLN A 177 -5.50 -18.25 -26.21
C GLN A 177 -4.34 -18.11 -25.22
N TYR A 178 -3.32 -18.96 -25.41
CA TYR A 178 -2.08 -18.89 -24.65
C TYR A 178 -1.13 -17.84 -25.22
N TYR A 179 -0.52 -17.07 -24.34
CA TYR A 179 0.48 -16.06 -24.64
C TYR A 179 1.74 -16.23 -23.81
N LYS A 180 2.85 -15.84 -24.39
CA LYS A 180 4.12 -15.63 -23.70
C LYS A 180 4.64 -14.25 -24.07
N VAL A 181 4.83 -13.37 -23.10
CA VAL A 181 5.34 -12.02 -23.34
C VAL A 181 6.78 -12.11 -23.81
N ASP A 182 7.03 -11.80 -25.08
CA ASP A 182 8.33 -11.82 -25.72
C ASP A 182 8.83 -10.43 -26.15
N GLY A 183 8.08 -9.36 -25.78
CA GLY A 183 8.37 -7.98 -26.14
C GLY A 183 7.79 -7.55 -27.48
N SER A 184 7.09 -8.41 -28.22
CA SER A 184 6.34 -8.02 -29.41
C SER A 184 5.09 -7.20 -29.05
N GLU A 185 4.62 -6.37 -29.98
CA GLU A 185 3.42 -5.56 -29.76
C GLU A 185 2.19 -6.43 -29.43
N GLU A 186 2.04 -7.55 -30.13
CA GLU A 186 0.93 -8.47 -29.90
C GLU A 186 0.88 -8.98 -28.48
N THR A 187 1.99 -9.50 -27.97
CA THR A 187 2.05 -10.13 -26.63
C THR A 187 2.01 -9.09 -25.51
N VAL A 188 2.61 -7.92 -25.70
CA VAL A 188 2.57 -6.81 -24.75
C VAL A 188 1.15 -6.24 -24.64
N ARG A 189 0.44 -6.06 -25.76
CA ARG A 189 -0.97 -5.63 -25.74
C ARG A 189 -1.89 -6.70 -25.15
N ALA A 190 -1.62 -7.99 -25.40
CA ALA A 190 -2.36 -9.07 -24.78
C ALA A 190 -2.18 -9.05 -23.24
N TYR A 191 -0.97 -8.81 -22.76
CA TYR A 191 -0.70 -8.62 -21.33
C TYR A 191 -1.48 -7.42 -20.76
N GLY A 192 -1.54 -6.29 -21.47
CA GLY A 192 -2.37 -5.16 -21.07
C GLY A 192 -3.85 -5.50 -20.91
N ARG A 193 -4.41 -6.30 -21.84
CA ARG A 193 -5.81 -6.75 -21.74
C ARG A 193 -6.02 -7.70 -20.54
N LEU A 194 -5.08 -8.59 -20.26
CA LEU A 194 -5.11 -9.43 -19.07
C LEU A 194 -5.13 -8.57 -17.78
N VAL A 195 -4.27 -7.55 -17.70
CA VAL A 195 -4.24 -6.62 -16.56
C VAL A 195 -5.60 -5.93 -16.37
N VAL A 196 -6.23 -5.48 -17.46
CA VAL A 196 -7.58 -4.89 -17.42
C VAL A 196 -8.60 -5.88 -16.86
N ASP A 197 -8.54 -7.14 -17.30
CA ASP A 197 -9.44 -8.19 -16.82
C ASP A 197 -9.25 -8.46 -15.33
N ILE A 198 -8.01 -8.62 -14.87
CA ILE A 198 -7.68 -8.82 -13.45
C ILE A 198 -8.18 -7.65 -12.59
N VAL A 199 -7.89 -6.41 -12.97
CA VAL A 199 -8.32 -5.22 -12.23
C VAL A 199 -9.84 -5.15 -12.11
N ASN A 200 -10.57 -5.52 -13.15
CA ASN A 200 -12.03 -5.51 -13.13
C ASN A 200 -12.60 -6.66 -12.30
N THR A 201 -12.07 -7.87 -12.49
CA THR A 201 -12.52 -9.08 -11.79
C THR A 201 -12.33 -8.98 -10.28
N HIS A 202 -11.21 -8.40 -9.85
CA HIS A 202 -10.90 -8.24 -8.42
C HIS A 202 -11.40 -6.91 -7.82
N GLY A 203 -12.12 -6.10 -8.58
CA GLY A 203 -12.69 -4.84 -8.07
C GLY A 203 -11.64 -3.82 -7.65
N LEU A 204 -10.44 -3.86 -8.25
CA LEU A 204 -9.37 -2.91 -7.95
C LEU A 204 -9.61 -1.54 -8.59
N ASP A 205 -8.95 -0.53 -8.08
CA ASP A 205 -9.12 0.87 -8.51
C ASP A 205 -8.15 1.29 -9.62
N GLY A 206 -7.39 0.34 -10.18
CA GLY A 206 -6.47 0.61 -11.27
C GLY A 206 -5.24 -0.28 -11.27
N VAL A 207 -4.22 0.16 -11.99
CA VAL A 207 -2.94 -0.54 -12.15
C VAL A 207 -1.78 0.44 -12.07
N ASP A 208 -0.65 -0.05 -11.59
CA ASP A 208 0.66 0.58 -11.65
C ASP A 208 1.64 -0.37 -12.36
N PHE A 209 2.26 0.10 -13.45
CA PHE A 209 3.27 -0.63 -14.20
C PHE A 209 4.66 -0.29 -13.71
N ASP A 210 5.35 -1.27 -13.13
CA ASP A 210 6.74 -1.17 -12.66
C ASP A 210 7.71 -1.24 -13.85
N TYR A 211 8.08 -0.06 -14.36
CA TYR A 211 8.94 0.09 -15.53
C TYR A 211 10.41 0.13 -15.15
N GLU A 212 11.07 -1.02 -15.21
CA GLU A 212 12.50 -1.12 -14.89
C GLU A 212 13.34 -1.79 -15.98
N GLY A 213 12.76 -2.53 -16.90
CA GLY A 213 13.52 -3.32 -17.87
C GLY A 213 12.95 -3.39 -19.27
N TRP A 214 11.66 -3.05 -19.45
CA TRP A 214 11.08 -2.97 -20.80
C TRP A 214 11.64 -1.79 -21.58
N GLY A 215 11.60 -1.88 -22.92
CA GLY A 215 11.94 -0.74 -23.78
C GLY A 215 10.82 0.30 -23.79
N ALA A 216 11.16 1.51 -24.23
CA ALA A 216 10.21 2.63 -24.31
C ALA A 216 8.99 2.31 -25.21
N GLN A 217 9.16 1.49 -26.25
CA GLN A 217 8.07 1.09 -27.11
C GLN A 217 7.12 0.11 -26.44
N GLN A 218 7.63 -0.83 -25.64
CA GLN A 218 6.83 -1.82 -24.92
C GLN A 218 5.99 -1.16 -23.84
N ILE A 219 6.55 -0.27 -23.03
CA ILE A 219 5.77 0.45 -22.03
C ILE A 219 4.69 1.32 -22.69
N PHE A 220 4.99 1.92 -23.86
CA PHE A 220 3.98 2.65 -24.61
C PHE A 220 2.83 1.75 -25.07
N TRP A 221 3.11 0.57 -25.65
CA TRP A 221 2.06 -0.33 -26.12
C TRP A 221 1.13 -0.81 -25.02
N VAL A 222 1.67 -1.16 -23.86
CA VAL A 222 0.83 -1.60 -22.73
C VAL A 222 0.01 -0.43 -22.16
N VAL A 223 0.60 0.74 -22.01
CA VAL A 223 -0.10 1.94 -21.52
C VAL A 223 -1.18 2.39 -22.52
N ASP A 224 -0.90 2.38 -23.82
CA ASP A 224 -1.90 2.68 -24.87
C ASP A 224 -3.05 1.67 -24.87
N GLU A 225 -2.76 0.38 -24.68
CA GLU A 225 -3.80 -0.65 -24.61
C GLU A 225 -4.69 -0.49 -23.37
N VAL A 226 -4.09 -0.39 -22.18
CA VAL A 226 -4.82 -0.23 -20.91
C VAL A 226 -5.49 1.14 -20.85
N GLY A 227 -4.89 2.16 -21.44
CA GLY A 227 -5.40 3.52 -21.54
C GLY A 227 -6.72 3.67 -22.32
N LYS A 228 -7.16 2.63 -23.03
CA LYS A 228 -8.51 2.57 -23.62
C LYS A 228 -9.59 2.38 -22.55
N TYR A 229 -9.21 1.81 -21.42
CA TYR A 229 -10.10 1.42 -20.31
C TYR A 229 -9.91 2.28 -19.08
N PHE A 230 -8.69 2.56 -18.66
CA PHE A 230 -8.32 3.23 -17.43
C PHE A 230 -7.59 4.54 -17.69
N GLY A 231 -7.46 5.36 -16.64
CA GLY A 231 -6.77 6.62 -16.72
C GLY A 231 -7.55 7.72 -17.45
N PRO A 232 -6.95 8.90 -17.65
CA PRO A 232 -7.65 10.11 -18.14
C PRO A 232 -8.35 9.98 -19.50
N LYS A 233 -7.90 9.05 -20.34
CA LYS A 233 -8.49 8.79 -21.68
C LYS A 233 -9.36 7.55 -21.72
N GLY A 234 -9.37 6.76 -20.65
CA GLY A 234 -10.08 5.48 -20.59
C GLY A 234 -11.60 5.60 -20.60
N SER A 235 -12.26 4.52 -20.98
CA SER A 235 -13.72 4.41 -20.87
C SER A 235 -14.21 4.40 -19.41
N ASN A 236 -13.34 4.07 -18.46
CA ASN A 236 -13.55 4.19 -17.02
C ASN A 236 -12.43 5.04 -16.40
N PRO A 237 -12.51 6.38 -16.47
CA PRO A 237 -11.47 7.28 -16.00
C PRO A 237 -11.35 7.32 -14.48
N ASP A 238 -12.29 6.74 -13.74
CA ASP A 238 -12.21 6.60 -12.29
C ASP A 238 -11.17 5.55 -11.85
N LYS A 239 -10.82 4.61 -12.75
CA LYS A 239 -9.72 3.67 -12.51
C LYS A 239 -8.39 4.28 -12.92
N LEU A 240 -7.41 4.15 -12.03
CA LEU A 240 -6.08 4.74 -12.20
C LEU A 240 -5.22 3.95 -13.19
N LEU A 241 -4.49 4.65 -14.02
CA LEU A 241 -3.38 4.14 -14.80
C LEU A 241 -2.11 4.87 -14.35
N ILE A 242 -1.21 4.13 -13.72
CA ILE A 242 0.03 4.63 -13.11
C ILE A 242 1.20 3.93 -13.78
N VAL A 243 2.31 4.60 -13.87
CA VAL A 243 3.62 4.00 -14.22
C VAL A 243 4.62 4.43 -13.17
N ASP A 244 5.32 3.48 -12.58
CA ASP A 244 6.47 3.77 -11.75
C ASP A 244 7.76 3.44 -12.52
N TYR A 245 8.87 4.06 -12.12
CA TYR A 245 10.15 3.83 -12.78
C TYR A 245 11.34 3.98 -11.83
N PHE A 246 12.37 3.16 -12.09
CA PHE A 246 13.68 3.24 -11.48
C PHE A 246 14.78 3.30 -12.56
N GLY A 247 15.69 4.25 -12.45
CA GLY A 247 16.84 4.38 -13.35
C GLY A 247 16.52 4.99 -14.71
N GLY A 248 15.79 4.28 -15.56
CA GLY A 248 15.40 4.74 -16.89
C GLY A 248 14.03 5.44 -16.89
N THR A 249 13.93 6.61 -17.49
CA THR A 249 12.67 7.34 -17.62
C THR A 249 11.91 6.87 -18.85
N PRO A 250 10.60 6.56 -18.77
CA PRO A 250 9.79 6.28 -19.95
C PRO A 250 9.66 7.51 -20.85
N ASP A 251 9.29 7.29 -22.12
CA ASP A 251 9.08 8.37 -23.08
C ASP A 251 7.79 9.15 -22.81
N GLY A 252 7.75 10.43 -23.15
CA GLY A 252 6.61 11.32 -22.91
C GLY A 252 5.33 10.99 -23.67
N ASN A 253 5.35 10.03 -24.57
CA ASN A 253 4.16 9.59 -25.30
C ASN A 253 3.12 8.90 -24.40
N ILE A 254 3.48 8.46 -23.20
CA ILE A 254 2.56 7.89 -22.21
C ILE A 254 1.83 8.94 -21.37
N GLU A 255 2.35 10.18 -21.29
CA GLU A 255 1.82 11.24 -20.44
C GLU A 255 0.30 11.43 -20.50
N PRO A 256 -0.32 11.47 -21.70
CA PRO A 256 -1.76 11.72 -21.78
C PRO A 256 -2.66 10.60 -21.25
N TYR A 257 -2.10 9.42 -21.00
CA TYR A 257 -2.84 8.23 -20.59
C TYR A 257 -2.76 8.00 -19.08
N ILE A 258 -1.70 8.48 -18.41
CA ILE A 258 -1.43 8.19 -17.02
C ILE A 258 -1.98 9.26 -16.08
N ASN A 259 -2.45 8.81 -14.90
CA ASN A 259 -2.82 9.68 -13.79
C ASN A 259 -1.57 10.19 -13.06
N TYR A 260 -0.63 9.28 -12.80
CA TYR A 260 0.61 9.57 -12.07
C TYR A 260 1.80 8.87 -12.70
N LEU A 261 2.95 9.52 -12.57
CA LEU A 261 4.27 8.95 -12.83
C LEU A 261 5.02 8.89 -11.50
N VAL A 262 5.27 7.69 -11.01
CA VAL A 262 5.91 7.47 -9.72
C VAL A 262 7.41 7.29 -9.92
N LYS A 263 8.20 8.17 -9.34
CA LYS A 263 9.65 8.04 -9.33
C LYS A 263 10.08 7.27 -8.08
N GLN A 264 10.74 6.14 -8.28
CA GLN A 264 11.40 5.39 -7.22
C GLN A 264 12.68 6.14 -6.81
N ALA A 265 12.49 7.23 -6.05
CA ALA A 265 13.54 8.17 -5.65
C ALA A 265 14.31 7.66 -4.42
N TYR A 266 14.60 6.36 -4.42
CA TYR A 266 15.18 5.65 -3.29
C TYR A 266 16.52 6.20 -2.90
N SER A 267 16.69 6.51 -1.62
CA SER A 267 17.97 6.87 -1.03
C SER A 267 18.69 8.11 -1.64
N MET A 268 17.98 8.94 -2.35
CA MET A 268 18.57 10.07 -3.05
C MET A 268 18.83 11.30 -2.16
N GLN A 269 18.74 11.15 -0.84
CA GLN A 269 19.11 12.16 0.17
C GLN A 269 18.51 13.56 -0.09
N GLY A 270 17.27 13.62 -0.58
CA GLY A 270 16.59 14.87 -0.91
C GLY A 270 16.87 15.43 -2.29
N SER A 271 17.82 14.85 -3.06
CA SER A 271 18.01 15.18 -4.48
C SER A 271 17.11 14.39 -5.43
N GLY A 272 16.24 13.54 -4.89
CA GLY A 272 15.35 12.68 -5.64
C GLY A 272 14.15 13.36 -6.29
N VAL A 273 13.86 14.62 -5.92
CA VAL A 273 12.80 15.40 -6.52
C VAL A 273 13.13 15.90 -7.91
N GLY A 274 12.09 16.15 -8.72
CA GLY A 274 12.20 16.51 -10.13
C GLY A 274 11.99 15.30 -11.04
N GLY A 275 11.03 15.45 -11.94
CA GLY A 275 10.66 14.47 -12.95
C GLY A 275 11.26 14.77 -14.33
N PRO A 276 10.90 13.98 -15.35
CA PRO A 276 11.25 14.28 -16.74
C PRO A 276 10.49 15.52 -17.22
N SER A 277 11.12 16.31 -18.05
CA SER A 277 10.57 17.60 -18.53
C SER A 277 9.23 17.50 -19.25
N TRP A 278 8.85 16.31 -19.69
CA TRP A 278 7.57 16.07 -20.36
C TRP A 278 6.41 15.76 -19.39
N CYS A 279 6.71 15.37 -18.15
CA CYS A 279 5.67 15.06 -17.17
C CYS A 279 5.38 16.30 -16.32
N PRO A 280 4.11 16.74 -16.25
CA PRO A 280 3.70 17.80 -15.34
C PRO A 280 3.97 17.41 -13.89
N GLU A 281 4.46 18.37 -13.09
CA GLU A 281 4.80 18.11 -11.68
C GLU A 281 3.60 17.62 -10.86
N GLU A 282 2.40 18.05 -11.18
CA GLU A 282 1.17 17.61 -10.54
C GLU A 282 0.84 16.13 -10.77
N LYS A 283 1.51 15.46 -11.71
CA LYS A 283 1.43 14.00 -11.90
C LYS A 283 2.60 13.24 -11.26
N MET A 284 3.63 13.94 -10.79
CA MET A 284 4.82 13.32 -10.22
C MET A 284 4.60 12.90 -8.77
N VAL A 285 4.93 11.63 -8.47
CA VAL A 285 4.98 11.09 -7.11
C VAL A 285 6.39 10.63 -6.80
N TYR A 286 6.92 11.03 -5.65
CA TYR A 286 8.29 10.71 -5.24
C TYR A 286 8.26 9.70 -4.11
N CYS A 287 8.78 8.50 -4.34
CA CYS A 287 8.76 7.41 -3.37
C CYS A 287 10.12 7.17 -2.73
N GLU A 288 10.11 7.01 -1.40
CA GLU A 288 11.26 6.56 -0.63
C GLU A 288 11.20 5.05 -0.41
N GLN A 289 12.35 4.44 -0.12
CA GLN A 289 12.48 3.03 0.18
C GLN A 289 12.56 2.78 1.69
N TYR A 290 11.69 1.89 2.18
CA TYR A 290 11.67 1.41 3.56
C TYR A 290 12.16 -0.04 3.69
N GLU A 291 12.80 -0.57 2.67
CA GLU A 291 13.38 -1.90 2.71
C GLU A 291 14.53 -1.97 3.72
N GLN A 292 14.56 -3.06 4.48
CA GLN A 292 15.68 -3.37 5.37
C GLN A 292 16.83 -3.98 4.55
N SER A 293 17.64 -3.15 3.90
CA SER A 293 18.86 -3.61 3.27
C SER A 293 20.03 -3.52 4.23
N SER A 294 20.70 -4.65 4.45
CA SER A 294 21.92 -4.72 5.26
C SER A 294 23.14 -4.11 4.59
N SER A 295 23.11 -3.88 3.27
CA SER A 295 24.27 -3.46 2.48
C SER A 295 24.43 -1.95 2.37
N GLU A 296 23.36 -1.17 2.54
CA GLU A 296 23.38 0.28 2.30
C GLU A 296 23.06 1.13 3.54
N GLY A 297 22.83 0.50 4.69
CA GLY A 297 22.49 1.22 5.91
C GLY A 297 21.16 1.95 5.82
N LEU A 298 20.25 1.48 4.97
CA LEU A 298 18.91 2.01 4.78
C LEU A 298 18.17 1.95 6.10
N ASN A 299 17.65 3.08 6.51
CA ASN A 299 17.08 3.19 7.82
C ASN A 299 15.57 3.48 7.72
N TYR A 300 14.81 2.43 7.37
CA TYR A 300 13.35 2.45 7.43
C TYR A 300 12.82 2.93 8.78
N LEU A 301 13.59 2.76 9.86
CA LEU A 301 13.26 3.26 11.19
C LEU A 301 13.32 4.79 11.32
N ASN A 302 13.73 5.51 10.30
CA ASN A 302 13.94 6.96 10.34
C ASN A 302 13.11 7.74 9.33
N GLY A 303 12.24 7.12 8.56
CA GLY A 303 11.54 7.82 7.48
C GLY A 303 12.42 8.06 6.25
N GLY A 304 13.32 7.13 5.96
CA GLY A 304 14.30 7.20 4.88
C GLY A 304 15.67 7.71 5.35
N TYR A 305 16.40 8.36 4.46
CA TYR A 305 17.74 8.88 4.74
C TYR A 305 17.72 10.27 5.40
N PRO A 306 18.69 10.55 6.29
CA PRO A 306 18.84 11.88 6.83
C PRO A 306 19.34 12.83 5.73
N THR A 307 18.64 13.93 5.49
CA THR A 307 19.00 14.92 4.47
C THR A 307 20.08 15.91 4.93
N GLY A 308 20.46 15.88 6.20
CA GLY A 308 21.33 16.89 6.83
C GLY A 308 20.62 18.22 7.13
N GLN A 309 19.37 18.35 6.75
CA GLN A 309 18.55 19.54 7.00
C GLN A 309 17.72 19.42 8.29
N LYS A 310 17.26 20.55 8.78
CA LYS A 310 16.34 20.64 9.89
C LYS A 310 15.03 21.26 9.41
N ASN A 311 13.90 20.79 9.97
CA ASN A 311 12.63 21.45 9.77
C ASN A 311 12.47 22.69 10.70
N ASP A 312 11.34 23.37 10.59
CA ASP A 312 11.04 24.60 11.35
C ASP A 312 11.04 24.40 12.88
N LYS A 313 10.89 23.16 13.35
CA LYS A 313 10.96 22.78 14.76
C LYS A 313 12.38 22.39 15.21
N GLY A 314 13.38 22.43 14.32
CA GLY A 314 14.75 22.02 14.58
C GLY A 314 14.97 20.49 14.58
N GLU A 315 13.99 19.72 14.16
CA GLU A 315 14.06 18.26 14.04
C GLU A 315 14.81 17.85 12.77
N THR A 316 15.48 16.70 12.80
CA THR A 316 16.17 16.17 11.61
C THR A 316 15.17 15.80 10.53
N MET A 317 15.34 16.32 9.33
CA MET A 317 14.53 15.94 8.17
C MET A 317 15.09 14.67 7.52
N TYR A 318 14.18 13.77 7.19
CA TYR A 318 14.45 12.57 6.41
C TYR A 318 13.80 12.67 5.03
N THR A 319 14.18 11.82 4.11
CA THR A 319 13.79 11.92 2.69
C THR A 319 12.28 11.86 2.48
N LEU A 320 11.53 11.03 3.21
CA LEU A 320 10.07 10.99 3.10
C LEU A 320 9.42 12.34 3.45
N GLU A 321 9.88 12.98 4.54
CA GLU A 321 9.42 14.31 4.92
C GLU A 321 9.77 15.34 3.82
N THR A 322 10.97 15.23 3.23
CA THR A 322 11.40 16.12 2.15
C THR A 322 10.50 15.98 0.92
N TYR A 323 10.16 14.76 0.53
CA TYR A 323 9.26 14.51 -0.59
C TYR A 323 7.84 15.03 -0.33
N ALA A 324 7.32 14.82 0.88
CA ALA A 324 6.02 15.36 1.26
C ALA A 324 6.01 16.91 1.23
N ARG A 325 7.07 17.58 1.74
CA ARG A 325 7.20 19.04 1.69
C ARG A 325 7.31 19.57 0.27
N TYR A 326 8.06 18.90 -0.58
CA TYR A 326 8.15 19.25 -1.99
C TYR A 326 6.80 19.12 -2.68
N ALA A 327 6.13 17.98 -2.52
CA ALA A 327 4.83 17.71 -3.14
C ALA A 327 3.74 18.69 -2.67
N SER A 328 3.77 19.10 -1.40
CA SER A 328 2.79 20.05 -0.84
C SER A 328 3.02 21.52 -1.26
N GLY A 329 4.12 21.81 -1.97
CA GLY A 329 4.51 23.19 -2.27
C GLY A 329 5.05 23.97 -1.05
N ALA A 330 5.33 23.29 0.07
CA ALA A 330 5.96 23.92 1.24
C ALA A 330 7.44 24.28 1.01
N THR A 331 8.02 23.75 -0.03
CA THR A 331 9.27 24.20 -0.67
C THR A 331 8.95 24.60 -2.10
N ASP A 332 9.89 25.15 -2.85
CA ASP A 332 9.64 25.71 -4.21
C ASP A 332 9.19 24.65 -5.28
N GLY A 333 8.54 23.56 -4.85
CA GLY A 333 8.00 22.51 -5.69
C GLY A 333 6.49 22.36 -5.54
N GLN A 334 5.85 21.66 -6.48
CA GLN A 334 4.47 21.21 -6.42
C GLN A 334 4.41 19.87 -7.16
N GLY A 335 4.53 18.77 -6.42
CA GLY A 335 4.34 17.43 -6.98
C GLY A 335 2.91 16.94 -6.85
N GLY A 336 2.54 15.93 -7.61
CA GLY A 336 1.28 15.21 -7.46
C GLY A 336 1.18 14.49 -6.12
N GLY A 337 2.31 13.99 -5.61
CA GLY A 337 2.32 13.29 -4.34
C GLY A 337 3.69 12.83 -3.85
N PHE A 338 3.66 12.14 -2.73
CA PHE A 338 4.80 11.42 -2.15
C PHE A 338 4.42 9.98 -1.83
N GLY A 339 5.39 9.11 -1.65
CA GLY A 339 5.14 7.73 -1.31
C GLY A 339 6.29 6.99 -0.65
N ALA A 340 6.02 5.74 -0.33
CA ALA A 340 7.01 4.84 0.27
C ALA A 340 6.83 3.39 -0.21
N TYR A 341 7.95 2.78 -0.56
CA TYR A 341 8.07 1.36 -0.83
C TYR A 341 8.34 0.60 0.47
N TYR A 342 7.77 -0.59 0.64
CA TYR A 342 7.80 -1.37 1.89
C TYR A 342 7.29 -0.60 3.12
N ILE A 343 6.17 0.10 2.96
CA ILE A 343 5.62 0.92 4.05
C ILE A 343 5.23 0.12 5.29
N ASP A 344 4.98 -1.17 5.14
CA ASP A 344 4.72 -2.08 6.25
C ASP A 344 5.86 -2.10 7.28
N ASN A 345 7.09 -1.78 6.89
CA ASN A 345 8.21 -1.59 7.82
C ASN A 345 8.06 -0.35 8.73
N ASP A 346 7.19 0.60 8.39
CA ASP A 346 6.87 1.73 9.27
C ASP A 346 5.82 1.40 10.33
N TYR A 347 5.24 0.19 10.31
CA TYR A 347 4.16 -0.19 11.22
C TYR A 347 4.51 0.01 12.69
N ASP A 348 5.69 -0.45 13.11
CA ASP A 348 6.15 -0.38 14.49
C ASP A 348 6.77 0.99 14.88
N ASN A 349 6.83 1.94 13.97
CA ASN A 349 7.33 3.29 14.24
C ASN A 349 6.23 4.16 14.87
N GLY A 350 5.84 3.82 16.10
CA GLY A 350 4.88 4.59 16.87
C GLY A 350 5.51 5.75 17.67
N VAL A 351 4.70 6.34 18.55
CA VAL A 351 5.04 7.52 19.35
C VAL A 351 6.39 7.39 20.07
N THR A 352 6.69 6.25 20.67
CA THR A 352 7.95 6.05 21.40
C THR A 352 9.17 6.10 20.48
N ALA A 353 9.09 5.47 19.31
CA ALA A 353 10.17 5.49 18.33
C ALA A 353 10.43 6.90 17.80
N LEU A 354 9.38 7.64 17.52
CA LEU A 354 9.46 9.02 17.03
C LEU A 354 9.95 10.00 18.09
N GLN A 355 9.45 9.92 19.31
CA GLN A 355 9.93 10.74 20.42
C GLN A 355 11.42 10.52 20.71
N ASN A 356 11.90 9.28 20.67
CA ASN A 356 13.32 8.96 20.82
C ASN A 356 14.19 9.58 19.71
N LYS A 357 13.60 9.95 18.58
CA LYS A 357 14.27 10.62 17.46
C LYS A 357 14.09 12.14 17.47
N GLY A 358 13.43 12.69 18.51
CA GLY A 358 13.27 14.11 18.72
C GLY A 358 11.96 14.70 18.18
N TYR A 359 11.02 13.88 17.74
CA TYR A 359 9.69 14.35 17.30
C TYR A 359 8.74 14.41 18.50
N ALA A 360 8.76 15.54 19.22
CA ALA A 360 8.06 15.70 20.50
C ALA A 360 6.52 15.65 20.38
N ASP A 361 5.98 16.08 19.24
CA ASP A 361 4.52 16.21 19.03
C ASP A 361 3.89 15.00 18.32
N CYS A 362 4.54 13.86 18.33
CA CYS A 362 4.00 12.66 17.69
C CYS A 362 3.14 11.86 18.67
N HIS A 363 1.91 11.55 18.24
CA HIS A 363 0.92 10.82 19.03
C HIS A 363 0.44 9.54 18.34
N TYR A 364 1.11 9.10 17.26
CA TYR A 364 0.71 7.94 16.48
C TYR A 364 1.22 6.65 17.10
N GLU A 365 0.36 5.63 17.15
CA GLU A 365 0.74 4.31 17.65
C GLU A 365 1.47 3.48 16.57
N THR A 366 1.14 3.70 15.30
CA THR A 366 1.69 2.97 14.15
C THR A 366 1.92 3.91 12.97
N TYR A 367 2.76 3.52 12.01
CA TYR A 367 3.06 4.26 10.77
C TYR A 367 3.45 5.72 11.02
N GLY A 368 4.32 5.95 11.98
CA GLY A 368 4.58 7.31 12.46
C GLY A 368 5.18 8.24 11.42
N PHE A 369 6.11 7.78 10.61
CA PHE A 369 6.71 8.60 9.55
C PHE A 369 5.73 8.86 8.41
N LEU A 370 4.95 7.84 7.99
CA LEU A 370 3.91 8.01 6.98
C LEU A 370 2.85 9.01 7.44
N ARG A 371 2.31 8.83 8.66
CA ARG A 371 1.29 9.74 9.22
C ARG A 371 1.79 11.17 9.32
N ARG A 372 3.04 11.35 9.74
CA ARG A 372 3.69 12.66 9.78
C ARG A 372 3.80 13.27 8.38
N ALA A 373 4.23 12.51 7.39
CA ALA A 373 4.33 12.97 6.01
C ALA A 373 2.94 13.34 5.42
N ILE A 374 1.91 12.56 5.71
CA ILE A 374 0.52 12.87 5.33
C ILE A 374 0.07 14.20 5.98
N GLN A 375 0.41 14.46 7.23
CA GLN A 375 0.07 15.74 7.87
C GLN A 375 0.75 16.94 7.22
N ILE A 376 1.94 16.77 6.65
CA ILE A 376 2.63 17.83 5.92
C ILE A 376 1.87 18.22 4.67
N ILE A 377 1.39 17.24 3.90
CA ILE A 377 0.61 17.52 2.69
C ILE A 377 -0.83 17.95 2.99
N ASN A 378 -1.35 17.60 4.15
CA ASN A 378 -2.72 17.87 4.58
C ASN A 378 -2.72 18.47 5.99
N PRO A 379 -2.19 19.68 6.17
CA PRO A 379 -2.16 20.31 7.48
C PRO A 379 -3.59 20.58 7.98
N HIS A 380 -3.87 20.19 9.23
CA HIS A 380 -5.11 20.57 9.88
C HIS A 380 -5.23 22.11 9.87
N LYS A 381 -6.30 22.60 9.28
CA LYS A 381 -6.65 24.03 9.31
C LYS A 381 -7.36 24.39 10.60
#